data_5b7de016e5b207cd5ed54298d385349f
#
_entry.id   5b7de016e5b207cd5ed54298d385349f
#
_cell.length_a   1.000
_cell.length_b   1.000
_cell.length_c   1.000
_cell.angle_alpha   90.00
_cell.angle_beta   90.00
_cell.angle_gamma   90.00
#
_symmetry.space_group_name_H-M   'P 1'
#
loop_
_entity.id
_entity.type
_entity.pdbx_description
1 polymer ?
#
loop_
_entity_poly.entity_id
_entity_poly.type
_entity_poly.pdbx_seq_one_letter_code
_entity_poly.pdbx_strand_id
1 'polypeptide(L)'
;MIRQFPLADEAATEALASHAAGALARLQAPLVLHLQGDLGAGKTSFARAMLRALGETGPVRSPTYGLLSEYDTRGGRVVHIDLYRLRTAAELTALGLADHLPGSLLWLVEWPEKGHGGAMPAPDAQLQLEVEGA
;
A
#
# COMPACT_ATOMS: atom_id res chain seq x y z
N MET A 1 9.97 -11.54 -11.70
CA MET A 1 9.49 -11.02 -12.99
C MET A 1 9.20 -9.53 -12.86
N ILE A 2 9.71 -8.72 -13.78
CA ILE A 2 9.47 -7.28 -13.80
C ILE A 2 8.57 -6.97 -14.98
N ARG A 3 7.49 -6.21 -14.73
CA ARG A 3 6.61 -5.71 -15.77
C ARG A 3 6.46 -4.21 -15.64
N GLN A 4 6.37 -3.52 -16.77
CA GLN A 4 6.17 -2.08 -16.80
C GLN A 4 4.80 -1.76 -17.36
N PHE A 5 4.12 -0.82 -16.70
CA PHE A 5 2.79 -0.37 -17.10
C PHE A 5 2.81 1.15 -17.26
N PRO A 6 2.52 1.68 -18.44
CA PRO A 6 2.37 3.12 -18.58
C PRO A 6 1.08 3.58 -17.89
N LEU A 7 1.19 4.59 -17.02
CA LEU A 7 0.06 5.17 -16.32
C LEU A 7 -0.09 6.62 -16.78
N ALA A 8 -0.71 6.80 -17.92
CA ALA A 8 -0.81 8.11 -18.56
C ALA A 8 -1.69 9.09 -17.78
N ASP A 9 -2.66 8.58 -17.03
CA ASP A 9 -3.60 9.39 -16.26
C ASP A 9 -4.16 8.60 -15.09
N GLU A 10 -5.04 9.22 -14.33
CA GLU A 10 -5.66 8.59 -13.16
C GLU A 10 -6.52 7.38 -13.55
N ALA A 11 -7.17 7.43 -14.73
CA ALA A 11 -7.97 6.31 -15.20
C ALA A 11 -7.10 5.07 -15.45
N ALA A 12 -5.88 5.23 -15.93
CA ALA A 12 -4.94 4.13 -16.12
C ALA A 12 -4.52 3.53 -14.77
N THR A 13 -4.29 4.37 -13.76
CA THR A 13 -3.98 3.92 -12.40
C THR A 13 -5.15 3.13 -11.80
N GLU A 14 -6.37 3.62 -11.98
CA GLU A 14 -7.58 2.94 -11.52
C GLU A 14 -7.77 1.59 -12.21
N ALA A 15 -7.49 1.51 -13.51
CA ALA A 15 -7.61 0.27 -14.26
C ALA A 15 -6.61 -0.79 -13.74
N LEU A 16 -5.37 -0.38 -13.48
CA LEU A 16 -4.35 -1.28 -12.93
C LEU A 16 -4.75 -1.75 -11.53
N ALA A 17 -5.23 -0.83 -10.70
CA ALA A 17 -5.68 -1.15 -9.34
C ALA A 17 -6.86 -2.10 -9.35
N SER A 18 -7.83 -1.90 -10.24
CA SER A 18 -8.99 -2.80 -10.38
C SER A 18 -8.57 -4.20 -10.79
N HIS A 19 -7.63 -4.30 -11.72
CA HIS A 19 -7.08 -5.59 -12.13
C HIS A 19 -6.39 -6.31 -10.98
N ALA A 20 -5.56 -5.57 -10.23
CA ALA A 20 -4.87 -6.12 -9.07
C ALA A 20 -5.83 -6.55 -7.97
N ALA A 21 -6.86 -5.75 -7.70
CA ALA A 21 -7.88 -6.07 -6.70
C ALA A 21 -8.64 -7.35 -7.07
N GLY A 22 -8.94 -7.55 -8.34
CA GLY A 22 -9.57 -8.78 -8.82
C GLY A 22 -8.68 -10.00 -8.59
N ALA A 23 -7.38 -9.85 -8.76
CA ALA A 23 -6.42 -10.94 -8.51
C ALA A 23 -6.33 -11.27 -7.02
N LEU A 24 -6.43 -10.27 -6.15
CA LEU A 24 -6.40 -10.47 -4.69
C LEU A 24 -7.51 -11.39 -4.19
N ALA A 25 -8.68 -11.34 -4.82
CA ALA A 25 -9.82 -12.16 -4.42
C ALA A 25 -9.53 -13.66 -4.50
N ARG A 26 -8.48 -14.04 -5.22
CA ARG A 26 -8.06 -15.45 -5.40
C ARG A 26 -7.01 -15.89 -4.38
N LEU A 27 -6.48 -14.97 -3.59
CA LEU A 27 -5.43 -15.28 -2.61
C LEU A 27 -6.05 -15.63 -1.26
N GLN A 28 -5.38 -16.54 -0.55
CA GLN A 28 -5.86 -17.02 0.73
C GLN A 28 -5.11 -16.44 1.93
N ALA A 29 -4.06 -15.67 1.68
CA ALA A 29 -3.21 -15.09 2.70
C ALA A 29 -3.11 -13.59 2.50
N PRO A 30 -2.78 -12.82 3.53
CA PRO A 30 -2.53 -11.40 3.36
C PRO A 30 -1.43 -11.14 2.33
N LEU A 31 -1.69 -10.22 1.42
CA LEU A 31 -0.67 -9.76 0.48
C LEU A 31 -0.03 -8.49 1.03
N VAL A 32 1.30 -8.47 1.09
CA VAL A 32 2.05 -7.27 1.45
C VAL A 32 2.60 -6.64 0.18
N LEU A 33 2.11 -5.44 -0.14
CA LEU A 33 2.53 -4.70 -1.33
C LEU A 33 3.32 -3.46 -0.90
N HIS A 34 4.58 -3.40 -1.32
CA HIS A 34 5.41 -2.23 -1.11
C HIS A 34 5.26 -1.25 -2.27
N LEU A 35 5.01 0.01 -1.94
CA LEU A 35 4.88 1.09 -2.91
C LEU A 35 6.09 2.00 -2.77
N GLN A 36 6.92 2.04 -3.81
CA GLN A 36 8.16 2.81 -3.83
C GLN A 36 8.09 3.88 -4.92
N GLY A 37 8.82 4.95 -4.72
CA GLY A 37 8.87 6.05 -5.68
C GLY A 37 9.11 7.36 -4.97
N ASP A 38 9.55 8.37 -5.73
CA ASP A 38 9.80 9.70 -5.18
C ASP A 38 8.51 10.36 -4.69
N LEU A 39 8.67 11.39 -3.88
CA LEU A 39 7.54 12.17 -3.40
C LEU A 39 6.76 12.72 -4.62
N GLY A 40 5.46 12.52 -4.62
CA GLY A 40 4.61 12.94 -5.74
C GLY A 40 4.55 11.98 -6.91
N ALA A 41 5.19 10.80 -6.82
CA ALA A 41 5.15 9.81 -7.91
C ALA A 41 3.83 9.07 -8.05
N GLY A 42 2.91 9.21 -7.07
CA GLY A 42 1.58 8.61 -7.16
C GLY A 42 1.33 7.43 -6.24
N LYS A 43 2.17 7.21 -5.24
CA LYS A 43 2.01 6.10 -4.29
C LYS A 43 0.65 6.14 -3.58
N THR A 44 0.29 7.30 -3.04
CA THR A 44 -0.99 7.48 -2.34
C THR A 44 -2.17 7.38 -3.32
N SER A 45 -2.00 7.89 -4.54
CA SER A 45 -3.04 7.77 -5.58
C SER A 45 -3.30 6.31 -5.93
N PHE A 46 -2.25 5.50 -6.03
CA PHE A 46 -2.40 4.07 -6.28
C PHE A 46 -3.07 3.36 -5.09
N ALA A 47 -2.64 3.68 -3.88
CA ALA A 47 -3.26 3.12 -2.67
C ALA A 47 -4.75 3.44 -2.61
N ARG A 48 -5.12 4.69 -2.92
CA ARG A 48 -6.52 5.10 -3.00
C ARG A 48 -7.28 4.30 -4.05
N ALA A 49 -6.70 4.14 -5.24
CA ALA A 49 -7.34 3.38 -6.32
C ALA A 49 -7.58 1.92 -5.93
N MET A 50 -6.62 1.31 -5.22
CA MET A 50 -6.78 -0.06 -4.70
C MET A 50 -7.94 -0.14 -3.71
N LEU A 51 -8.00 0.80 -2.77
CA LEU A 51 -9.08 0.84 -1.78
C LEU A 51 -10.45 1.04 -2.44
N ARG A 52 -10.53 1.93 -3.44
CA ARG A 52 -11.77 2.14 -4.20
C ARG A 52 -12.20 0.87 -4.93
N ALA A 53 -11.24 0.18 -5.55
CA ALA A 53 -11.52 -1.07 -6.26
C ALA A 53 -12.00 -2.17 -5.31
N LEU A 54 -11.55 -2.14 -4.05
CA LEU A 54 -11.98 -3.10 -3.03
C LEU A 54 -13.29 -2.70 -2.34
N GLY A 55 -13.86 -1.55 -2.71
CA GLY A 55 -15.17 -1.14 -2.24
C GLY A 55 -15.18 -0.08 -1.14
N GLU A 56 -14.04 0.52 -0.80
CA GLU A 56 -14.02 1.62 0.16
C GLU A 56 -14.62 2.87 -0.47
N THR A 57 -15.65 3.44 0.13
CA THR A 57 -16.32 4.64 -0.37
C THR A 57 -16.04 5.88 0.44
N GLY A 58 -15.44 5.72 1.63
CA GLY A 58 -15.10 6.82 2.51
C GLY A 58 -13.82 7.55 2.10
N PRO A 59 -13.43 8.58 2.86
CA PRO A 59 -12.18 9.30 2.58
C PRO A 59 -10.96 8.39 2.70
N VAL A 60 -10.07 8.48 1.72
CA VAL A 60 -8.78 7.78 1.73
C VAL A 60 -7.67 8.81 1.71
N ARG A 61 -6.87 8.83 2.75
CA ARG A 61 -5.75 9.76 2.91
C ARG A 61 -4.53 8.99 3.41
N SER A 62 -3.34 9.54 3.14
CA SER A 62 -2.14 9.02 3.80
C SER A 62 -2.33 9.12 5.32
N PRO A 63 -1.88 8.12 6.08
CA PRO A 63 -1.94 8.19 7.54
C PRO A 63 -1.22 9.44 8.04
N THR A 64 -1.95 10.31 8.75
CA THR A 64 -1.41 11.60 9.23
C THR A 64 -0.82 11.47 10.62
N TYR A 65 -1.45 10.65 11.44
CA TYR A 65 -1.01 10.38 12.81
C TYR A 65 -0.83 8.87 12.96
N GLY A 66 0.26 8.44 13.55
CA GLY A 66 0.49 7.04 13.87
C GLY A 66 0.91 6.13 12.73
N LEU A 67 1.21 6.66 11.56
CA LEU A 67 1.79 5.95 10.41
C LEU A 67 0.93 4.83 9.81
N LEU A 68 -0.21 4.48 10.40
CA LEU A 68 -1.02 3.34 10.01
C LEU A 68 -2.51 3.68 10.03
N SER A 69 -3.23 3.23 9.00
CA SER A 69 -4.70 3.29 8.94
C SER A 69 -5.25 1.94 8.51
N GLU A 70 -6.40 1.57 9.05
CA GLU A 70 -7.09 0.35 8.66
C GLU A 70 -8.42 0.69 7.97
N TYR A 71 -8.76 -0.08 6.95
CA TYR A 71 -10.01 0.07 6.20
C TYR A 71 -10.72 -1.28 6.13
N ASP A 72 -11.97 -1.31 6.54
CA ASP A 72 -12.82 -2.50 6.36
C ASP A 72 -13.56 -2.36 5.05
N THR A 73 -13.05 -3.00 4.00
CA THR A 73 -13.63 -2.95 2.67
C THR A 73 -14.53 -4.15 2.41
N ARG A 74 -15.30 -4.12 1.33
CA ARG A 74 -16.11 -5.28 0.92
C ARG A 74 -15.24 -6.50 0.64
N GLY A 75 -14.03 -6.28 0.11
CA GLY A 75 -13.10 -7.37 -0.18
C GLY A 75 -12.38 -7.90 1.04
N GLY A 76 -12.34 -7.14 2.13
CA GLY A 76 -11.65 -7.51 3.37
C GLY A 76 -10.93 -6.32 3.99
N ARG A 77 -10.21 -6.57 5.08
CA ARG A 77 -9.47 -5.52 5.77
C ARG A 77 -8.17 -5.18 5.04
N VAL A 78 -7.95 -3.89 4.86
CA VAL A 78 -6.74 -3.35 4.26
C VAL A 78 -6.00 -2.52 5.30
N VAL A 79 -4.70 -2.74 5.42
CA VAL A 79 -3.82 -1.97 6.30
C VAL A 79 -2.98 -1.05 5.40
N HIS A 80 -3.09 0.25 5.60
CA HIS A 80 -2.34 1.25 4.86
C HIS A 80 -1.29 1.87 5.77
N ILE A 81 -0.03 1.76 5.41
CA ILE A 81 1.11 2.24 6.17
C ILE A 81 1.87 3.24 5.33
N ASP A 82 2.27 4.36 5.94
CA ASP A 82 3.13 5.35 5.30
C ASP A 82 4.28 5.67 6.25
N LEU A 83 5.48 5.25 5.87
CA LEU A 83 6.68 5.39 6.70
C LEU A 83 7.48 6.66 6.38
N TYR A 84 6.92 7.58 5.59
CA TYR A 84 7.66 8.79 5.22
C TYR A 84 8.17 9.57 6.43
N ARG A 85 7.38 9.64 7.49
CA ARG A 85 7.72 10.39 8.72
C ARG A 85 8.33 9.53 9.82
N LEU A 86 8.64 8.28 9.52
CA LEU A 86 9.26 7.39 10.51
C LEU A 86 10.62 7.94 10.92
N ARG A 87 10.84 8.07 12.22
CA ARG A 87 12.09 8.62 12.79
C ARG A 87 13.01 7.54 13.33
N THR A 88 12.45 6.52 13.96
CA THR A 88 13.22 5.47 14.63
C THR A 88 12.59 4.11 14.40
N ALA A 89 13.41 3.05 14.51
CA ALA A 89 12.90 1.68 14.44
C ALA A 89 11.95 1.38 15.62
N ALA A 90 12.12 2.05 16.75
CA ALA A 90 11.24 1.88 17.91
C ALA A 90 9.81 2.32 17.61
N GLU A 91 9.63 3.39 16.80
CA GLU A 91 8.30 3.81 16.37
C GLU A 91 7.60 2.71 15.55
N LEU A 92 8.35 2.07 14.66
CA LEU A 92 7.81 0.99 13.84
C LEU A 92 7.41 -0.20 14.72
N THR A 93 8.26 -0.57 15.65
CA THR A 93 7.98 -1.65 16.60
C THR A 93 6.73 -1.35 17.44
N ALA A 94 6.56 -0.09 17.83
CA ALA A 94 5.40 0.35 18.63
C ALA A 94 4.07 0.24 17.88
N LEU A 95 4.09 0.19 16.54
CA LEU A 95 2.88 -0.01 15.75
C LEU A 95 2.27 -1.41 15.93
N GLY A 96 3.06 -2.38 16.37
CA GLY A 96 2.58 -3.75 16.56
C GLY A 96 2.10 -4.38 15.27
N LEU A 97 2.88 -4.26 14.19
CA LEU A 97 2.46 -4.67 12.84
C LEU A 97 2.03 -6.13 12.77
N ALA A 98 2.72 -7.02 13.49
CA ALA A 98 2.40 -8.44 13.47
C ALA A 98 0.97 -8.73 13.96
N ASP A 99 0.45 -7.88 14.85
CA ASP A 99 -0.91 -8.05 15.38
C ASP A 99 -1.99 -7.67 14.36
N HIS A 100 -1.63 -6.88 13.34
CA HIS A 100 -2.56 -6.46 12.30
C HIS A 100 -2.61 -7.43 11.11
N LEU A 101 -1.62 -8.33 10.98
CA LEU A 101 -1.56 -9.28 9.86
C LEU A 101 -2.73 -10.26 9.85
N PRO A 102 -3.08 -10.93 10.98
CA PRO A 102 -4.17 -11.88 10.96
C PRO A 102 -5.50 -11.23 10.58
N GLY A 103 -6.19 -11.82 9.62
CA GLY A 103 -7.48 -11.32 9.17
C GLY A 103 -7.42 -10.16 8.17
N SER A 104 -6.22 -9.68 7.83
CA SER A 104 -6.08 -8.67 6.78
C SER A 104 -6.01 -9.33 5.41
N LEU A 105 -6.52 -8.62 4.40
CA LEU A 105 -6.46 -9.03 3.00
C LEU A 105 -5.22 -8.48 2.32
N LEU A 106 -4.89 -7.23 2.58
CA LEU A 106 -3.88 -6.48 1.85
C LEU A 106 -3.19 -5.48 2.77
N TRP A 107 -1.89 -5.37 2.60
CA TRP A 107 -1.07 -4.32 3.21
C TRP A 107 -0.51 -3.45 2.11
N LEU A 108 -0.77 -2.15 2.17
CA LEU A 108 -0.20 -1.16 1.28
C LEU A 108 0.82 -0.37 2.09
N VAL A 109 2.09 -0.52 1.74
CA VAL A 109 3.19 0.10 2.48
C VAL A 109 3.90 1.11 1.60
N GLU A 110 3.75 2.40 1.90
CA GLU A 110 4.48 3.49 1.25
C GLU A 110 5.78 3.74 2.01
N TRP A 111 6.84 4.03 1.27
CA TRP A 111 8.18 4.29 1.80
C TRP A 111 8.72 3.12 2.64
N PRO A 112 8.65 1.88 2.13
CA PRO A 112 9.09 0.72 2.89
C PRO A 112 10.58 0.75 3.23
N GLU A 113 11.39 1.43 2.42
CA GLU A 113 12.82 1.58 2.64
C GLU A 113 13.16 2.30 3.95
N LYS A 114 12.24 3.08 4.49
CA LYS A 114 12.44 3.75 5.77
C LYS A 114 12.23 2.83 6.97
N GLY A 115 11.74 1.63 6.73
CA GLY A 115 11.51 0.65 7.79
C GLY A 115 12.71 -0.23 8.11
N HIS A 116 13.91 0.15 7.69
CA HIS A 116 15.13 -0.62 7.94
C HIS A 116 15.35 -0.87 9.44
N GLY A 117 15.67 -2.13 9.77
CA GLY A 117 15.91 -2.53 11.15
C GLY A 117 14.65 -2.68 12.00
N GLY A 118 13.47 -2.48 11.43
CA GLY A 118 12.19 -2.64 12.11
C GLY A 118 11.50 -3.95 11.76
N ALA A 119 10.38 -4.22 12.46
CA ALA A 119 9.59 -5.42 12.26
C ALA A 119 8.62 -5.27 11.09
N MET A 120 9.14 -4.96 9.90
CA MET A 120 8.34 -4.81 8.68
C MET A 120 8.22 -6.16 7.98
N PRO A 121 6.98 -6.61 7.65
CA PRO A 121 6.81 -7.83 6.87
C PRO A 121 7.47 -7.72 5.50
N ALA A 122 8.05 -8.82 5.03
CA ALA A 122 8.62 -8.87 3.70
C ALA A 122 7.54 -8.68 2.64
N PRO A 123 7.84 -8.02 1.51
CA PRO A 123 6.84 -7.81 0.47
C PRO A 123 6.59 -9.10 -0.32
N ASP A 124 5.32 -9.32 -0.66
CA ASP A 124 4.95 -10.34 -1.64
C ASP A 124 5.08 -9.77 -3.06
N ALA A 125 4.90 -8.47 -3.19
CA ALA A 125 5.07 -7.74 -4.44
C ALA A 125 5.57 -6.33 -4.17
N GLN A 126 6.24 -5.75 -5.15
CA GLN A 126 6.75 -4.38 -5.08
C GLN A 126 6.31 -3.62 -6.32
N LEU A 127 5.86 -2.39 -6.12
CA LEU A 127 5.50 -1.50 -7.19
C LEU A 127 6.39 -0.26 -7.11
N GLN A 128 7.18 -0.04 -8.17
CA GLN A 128 8.01 1.14 -8.30
C GLN A 128 7.29 2.15 -9.19
N LEU A 129 6.96 3.30 -8.64
CA LEU A 129 6.30 4.38 -9.36
C LEU A 129 7.33 5.44 -9.76
N GLU A 130 7.36 5.75 -11.05
CA GLU A 130 8.30 6.70 -11.60
C GLU A 130 7.57 7.72 -12.46
N VAL A 131 8.00 8.98 -12.39
CA VAL A 131 7.49 10.04 -13.26
C VAL A 131 8.35 10.08 -14.51
N GLU A 132 7.76 9.78 -15.66
CA GLU A 132 8.46 9.83 -16.94
C GLU A 132 8.80 11.26 -17.34
N GLY A 133 9.97 11.44 -17.90
CA GLY A 133 10.41 12.72 -18.43
C GLY A 133 10.84 13.74 -17.38
N ALA A 134 10.96 13.32 -16.15
CA ALA A 134 11.39 14.20 -15.07
C ALA A 134 12.92 14.24 -14.94
#